data_a9d2919835e0c4dd10ca6d3c67805c79
#
_entry.id   a9d2919835e0c4dd10ca6d3c67805c79
#
_cell.length_a   1.000
_cell.length_b   1.000
_cell.length_c   1.000
_cell.angle_alpha   90.00
_cell.angle_beta   90.00
_cell.angle_gamma   90.00
#
_symmetry.space_group_name_H-M   'P 1'
#
loop_
_entity.id
_entity.type
_entity.pdbx_description
1 polymer ?
#
loop_
_entity_poly.entity_id
_entity_poly.type
_entity_poly.pdbx_seq_one_letter_code
_entity_poly.pdbx_strand_id
1 'polypeptide(L)'
;MKKHFLITYCLLFLLAGYIHATKNWYEQATWGEKSMIHAKIVTSKGEILLNLEFEKTPMTVANFIGLAEGNIKNNAKSAGEPYYNGLNFHRVIDNFMIQGGCPDGNGRGGPGYKFPDEFNPELRHSGPGILSMANSGPGTNGSQFFITHKETPWLDNKHTVFGNVINGQNIINNIEQGDTIQSVTIIRKGAAAEAFNAVEIFNFQQQKLIIAEKEKAAAFQKEIDLLEQQAIETSSGLKYLITREGEGIKPQLGQTVVVHYSGYLMNGKKFDSSIDRNKPFEFPLGQKRVILGWDEGIGLLNIGSKAKLLIPPHLGYGTRGAGGVIPPNATLLFEVELINAYDSYNHDHSDPNHSH
;
A
#
# COMPACT_ATOMS: atom_id res chain seq x y z
N MET A 1 -4.02 36.04 -7.58
CA MET A 1 -2.82 35.22 -7.36
C MET A 1 -2.17 35.37 -5.97
N LYS A 2 -2.17 36.51 -5.30
CA LYS A 2 -1.53 36.68 -3.97
C LYS A 2 -2.27 36.07 -2.76
N LYS A 3 -3.59 35.83 -2.82
CA LYS A 3 -4.37 35.28 -1.68
C LYS A 3 -4.22 33.76 -1.50
N HIS A 4 -3.94 33.01 -2.53
CA HIS A 4 -3.76 31.54 -2.42
C HIS A 4 -2.38 31.16 -1.88
N PHE A 5 -1.36 31.99 -2.12
CA PHE A 5 -0.01 31.78 -1.60
C PHE A 5 0.07 31.97 -0.07
N LEU A 6 -0.73 32.89 0.48
CA LEU A 6 -0.72 33.16 1.92
C LEU A 6 -1.41 32.06 2.75
N ILE A 7 -2.46 31.44 2.20
CA ILE A 7 -3.19 30.36 2.87
C ILE A 7 -2.36 29.08 2.91
N THR A 8 -1.61 28.78 1.86
CA THR A 8 -0.71 27.63 1.81
C THR A 8 0.48 27.77 2.78
N TYR A 9 1.01 29.00 2.94
CA TYR A 9 2.10 29.30 3.88
C TYR A 9 1.62 29.21 5.33
N CYS A 10 0.43 29.72 5.66
CA CYS A 10 -0.13 29.62 7.02
C CYS A 10 -0.44 28.17 7.41
N LEU A 11 -0.93 27.34 6.49
CA LEU A 11 -1.15 25.91 6.74
C LEU A 11 0.16 25.15 6.97
N LEU A 12 1.23 25.48 6.24
CA LEU A 12 2.56 24.90 6.45
C LEU A 12 3.18 25.31 7.80
N PHE A 13 3.00 26.57 8.24
CA PHE A 13 3.47 27.02 9.55
C PHE A 13 2.68 26.45 10.71
N LEU A 14 1.36 26.29 10.56
CA LEU A 14 0.51 25.63 11.57
C LEU A 14 0.83 24.13 11.67
N LEU A 15 1.13 23.47 10.54
CA LEU A 15 1.56 22.07 10.55
C LEU A 15 2.98 21.90 11.13
N ALA A 16 3.92 22.80 10.81
CA ALA A 16 5.26 22.77 11.39
C ALA A 16 5.23 23.01 12.92
N GLY A 17 4.36 23.92 13.39
CA GLY A 17 4.10 24.13 14.80
C GLY A 17 3.44 22.92 15.48
N TYR A 18 2.50 22.27 14.80
CA TYR A 18 1.83 21.05 15.28
C TYR A 18 2.77 19.85 15.29
N ILE A 19 3.62 19.69 14.26
CA ILE A 19 4.67 18.67 14.20
C ILE A 19 5.70 18.86 15.32
N HIS A 20 6.04 20.11 15.66
CA HIS A 20 6.95 20.41 16.77
C HIS A 20 6.32 20.15 18.14
N ALA A 21 5.03 20.47 18.29
CA ALA A 21 4.27 20.19 19.51
C ALA A 21 4.05 18.67 19.72
N THR A 22 3.75 17.92 18.65
CA THR A 22 3.57 16.48 18.75
C THR A 22 4.89 15.70 18.94
N LYS A 23 6.02 16.23 18.46
CA LYS A 23 7.34 15.65 18.72
C LYS A 23 7.75 15.81 20.19
N ASN A 24 7.35 16.91 20.82
CA ASN A 24 7.70 17.19 22.23
C ASN A 24 6.99 16.31 23.26
N TRP A 25 5.74 15.86 23.03
CA TRP A 25 5.07 14.99 24.02
C TRP A 25 5.73 13.61 24.10
N TYR A 26 6.25 13.09 22.97
CA TYR A 26 6.94 11.80 22.89
C TYR A 26 8.31 11.84 23.58
N GLU A 27 9.06 12.93 23.40
CA GLU A 27 10.39 13.11 24.01
C GLU A 27 10.33 13.45 25.50
N GLN A 28 9.25 14.06 26.00
CA GLN A 28 9.10 14.44 27.42
C GLN A 28 8.55 13.31 28.29
N ALA A 29 7.89 12.30 27.73
CA ALA A 29 7.26 11.22 28.49
C ALA A 29 8.20 10.06 28.88
N THR A 30 9.49 10.12 28.51
CA THR A 30 10.41 8.96 28.61
C THR A 30 11.14 8.81 29.96
N TRP A 31 10.87 9.63 30.96
CA TRP A 31 11.58 9.56 32.24
C TRP A 31 10.66 9.09 33.38
N GLY A 32 10.64 7.77 33.62
CA GLY A 32 9.94 7.22 34.78
C GLY A 32 9.50 5.77 34.58
N GLU A 33 8.23 5.48 34.74
CA GLU A 33 7.65 4.16 34.57
C GLU A 33 7.45 3.82 33.10
N LYS A 34 7.72 2.56 32.74
CA LYS A 34 7.43 2.01 31.40
C LYS A 34 5.93 2.18 31.09
N SER A 35 5.61 3.02 30.12
CA SER A 35 4.24 3.24 29.69
C SER A 35 3.69 2.03 28.92
N MET A 36 2.44 1.67 29.20
CA MET A 36 1.79 0.50 28.60
C MET A 36 0.34 0.84 28.24
N ILE A 37 -0.11 0.36 27.09
CA ILE A 37 -1.53 0.35 26.72
C ILE A 37 -1.96 -1.10 26.57
N HIS A 38 -2.98 -1.49 27.31
CA HIS A 38 -3.56 -2.82 27.22
C HIS A 38 -5.00 -2.75 26.70
N ALA A 39 -5.44 -3.78 26.00
CA ALA A 39 -6.83 -3.99 25.67
C ALA A 39 -7.34 -5.25 26.35
N LYS A 40 -8.38 -5.12 27.17
CA LYS A 40 -9.10 -6.24 27.73
C LYS A 40 -10.30 -6.53 26.84
N ILE A 41 -10.31 -7.69 26.21
CA ILE A 41 -11.44 -8.20 25.41
C ILE A 41 -12.19 -9.21 26.25
N VAL A 42 -13.46 -8.93 26.54
CA VAL A 42 -14.38 -9.89 27.17
C VAL A 42 -15.12 -10.62 26.05
N THR A 43 -15.03 -11.93 26.04
CA THR A 43 -15.68 -12.78 25.03
C THR A 43 -16.70 -13.72 25.67
N SER A 44 -17.51 -14.40 24.87
CA SER A 44 -18.41 -15.48 25.33
C SER A 44 -17.66 -16.65 25.99
N LYS A 45 -16.36 -16.81 25.78
CA LYS A 45 -15.50 -17.89 26.34
C LYS A 45 -14.61 -17.44 27.50
N GLY A 46 -14.52 -16.13 27.78
CA GLY A 46 -13.70 -15.58 28.84
C GLY A 46 -12.95 -14.30 28.46
N GLU A 47 -12.01 -13.88 29.29
CA GLU A 47 -11.25 -12.64 29.13
C GLU A 47 -9.90 -12.87 28.45
N ILE A 48 -9.54 -11.97 27.56
CA ILE A 48 -8.24 -11.91 26.88
C ILE A 48 -7.63 -10.55 27.20
N LEU A 49 -6.37 -10.53 27.65
CA LEU A 49 -5.60 -9.32 27.88
C LEU A 49 -4.49 -9.18 26.84
N LEU A 50 -4.49 -8.08 26.12
CA LEU A 50 -3.54 -7.76 25.07
C LEU A 50 -2.62 -6.61 25.49
N ASN A 51 -1.35 -6.66 25.11
CA ASN A 51 -0.48 -5.50 25.01
C ASN A 51 -0.64 -4.87 23.63
N LEU A 52 -0.67 -3.54 23.56
CA LEU A 52 -0.71 -2.79 22.31
C LEU A 52 0.61 -2.05 22.10
N GLU A 53 1.23 -2.23 20.94
CA GLU A 53 2.52 -1.66 20.55
C GLU A 53 2.37 -0.21 20.02
N PHE A 54 1.84 0.67 20.88
CA PHE A 54 1.43 2.04 20.51
C PHE A 54 2.60 2.94 20.08
N GLU A 55 3.83 2.62 20.46
CA GLU A 55 5.03 3.34 20.04
C GLU A 55 5.53 2.89 18.65
N LYS A 56 5.37 1.58 18.35
CA LYS A 56 5.89 0.96 17.12
C LYS A 56 4.90 1.00 15.96
N THR A 57 3.60 0.99 16.28
CA THR A 57 2.50 1.02 15.29
C THR A 57 1.40 1.98 15.73
N PRO A 58 1.73 3.29 15.89
CA PRO A 58 0.86 4.28 16.52
C PRO A 58 -0.47 4.48 15.77
N MET A 59 -0.47 4.46 14.43
CA MET A 59 -1.69 4.63 13.65
C MET A 59 -2.64 3.43 13.81
N THR A 60 -2.10 2.22 13.74
CA THR A 60 -2.86 0.98 13.88
C THR A 60 -3.45 0.83 15.27
N VAL A 61 -2.65 1.12 16.31
CA VAL A 61 -3.12 1.12 17.69
C VAL A 61 -4.15 2.22 17.92
N ALA A 62 -3.94 3.43 17.37
CA ALA A 62 -4.90 4.52 17.47
C ALA A 62 -6.24 4.18 16.81
N ASN A 63 -6.21 3.55 15.62
CA ASN A 63 -7.41 3.04 14.96
C ASN A 63 -8.16 2.02 15.84
N PHE A 64 -7.45 1.02 16.37
CA PHE A 64 -8.05 -0.01 17.22
C PHE A 64 -8.67 0.59 18.49
N ILE A 65 -7.94 1.45 19.20
CA ILE A 65 -8.41 2.13 20.41
C ILE A 65 -9.60 3.03 20.11
N GLY A 66 -9.50 3.88 19.09
CA GLY A 66 -10.56 4.83 18.77
C GLY A 66 -11.85 4.16 18.31
N LEU A 67 -11.77 3.00 17.66
CA LEU A 67 -12.92 2.14 17.38
C LEU A 67 -13.46 1.47 18.66
N ALA A 68 -12.58 0.92 19.51
CA ALA A 68 -12.98 0.28 20.76
C ALA A 68 -13.70 1.24 21.70
N GLU A 69 -13.29 2.51 21.74
CA GLU A 69 -13.89 3.57 22.57
C GLU A 69 -15.05 4.31 21.87
N GLY A 70 -15.33 4.02 20.57
CA GLY A 70 -16.37 4.70 19.79
C GLY A 70 -16.04 6.12 19.38
N ASN A 71 -14.77 6.53 19.47
CA ASN A 71 -14.32 7.90 19.27
C ASN A 71 -13.90 8.19 17.81
N ILE A 72 -13.61 7.18 17.00
CA ILE A 72 -13.34 7.33 15.56
C ILE A 72 -14.63 7.16 14.76
N LYS A 73 -14.90 8.13 13.87
CA LYS A 73 -16.04 8.07 12.96
C LYS A 73 -15.93 6.84 12.06
N ASN A 74 -17.01 6.09 11.97
CA ASN A 74 -17.14 4.91 11.13
C ASN A 74 -18.56 4.82 10.56
N ASN A 75 -18.81 3.85 9.64
CA ASN A 75 -20.10 3.68 9.00
C ASN A 75 -20.95 2.55 9.59
N ALA A 76 -20.48 1.84 10.61
CA ALA A 76 -21.15 0.68 11.18
C ALA A 76 -21.80 0.94 12.55
N LYS A 77 -21.32 1.96 13.28
CA LYS A 77 -21.77 2.33 14.61
C LYS A 77 -21.99 3.84 14.73
N SER A 78 -22.89 4.24 15.61
CA SER A 78 -23.12 5.64 15.92
C SER A 78 -21.91 6.24 16.68
N ALA A 79 -21.77 7.57 16.64
CA ALA A 79 -20.72 8.26 17.39
C ALA A 79 -20.86 7.99 18.89
N GLY A 80 -19.76 7.64 19.55
CA GLY A 80 -19.71 7.27 20.96
C GLY A 80 -20.07 5.80 21.24
N GLU A 81 -20.48 5.03 20.26
CA GLU A 81 -20.80 3.61 20.42
C GLU A 81 -19.54 2.76 20.18
N PRO A 82 -19.11 1.93 21.17
CA PRO A 82 -17.97 1.02 21.01
C PRO A 82 -18.16 0.07 19.83
N TYR A 83 -17.22 0.17 18.87
CA TYR A 83 -17.35 -0.53 17.58
C TYR A 83 -17.36 -2.06 17.70
N TYR A 84 -16.49 -2.61 18.55
CA TYR A 84 -16.28 -4.06 18.64
C TYR A 84 -17.32 -4.79 19.48
N ASN A 85 -18.10 -4.07 20.30
CA ASN A 85 -19.09 -4.67 21.19
C ASN A 85 -20.21 -5.33 20.37
N GLY A 86 -20.48 -6.59 20.66
CA GLY A 86 -21.47 -7.41 19.98
C GLY A 86 -21.02 -8.04 18.66
N LEU A 87 -19.78 -7.75 18.20
CA LEU A 87 -19.24 -8.42 17.02
C LEU A 87 -18.80 -9.84 17.35
N ASN A 88 -18.71 -10.68 16.32
CA ASN A 88 -18.27 -12.06 16.48
C ASN A 88 -16.90 -12.33 15.86
N PHE A 89 -16.30 -13.45 16.27
CA PHE A 89 -15.19 -14.07 15.56
C PHE A 89 -15.74 -14.82 14.36
N HIS A 90 -15.86 -14.12 13.24
CA HIS A 90 -16.50 -14.63 12.02
C HIS A 90 -15.67 -15.67 11.25
N ARG A 91 -14.38 -15.80 11.58
CA ARG A 91 -13.48 -16.80 10.99
C ARG A 91 -12.54 -17.33 12.04
N VAL A 92 -12.59 -18.62 12.26
CA VAL A 92 -11.69 -19.36 13.17
C VAL A 92 -11.10 -20.51 12.37
N ILE A 93 -9.78 -20.65 12.40
CA ILE A 93 -9.07 -21.77 11.79
C ILE A 93 -8.15 -22.37 12.83
N ASP A 94 -8.41 -23.60 13.18
CA ASP A 94 -7.61 -24.35 14.15
C ASP A 94 -6.13 -24.36 13.75
N ASN A 95 -5.26 -24.25 14.75
CA ASN A 95 -3.81 -24.21 14.55
C ASN A 95 -3.33 -23.09 13.61
N PHE A 96 -4.14 -22.04 13.43
CA PHE A 96 -3.76 -20.87 12.65
C PHE A 96 -4.11 -19.56 13.38
N MET A 97 -5.39 -19.16 13.42
CA MET A 97 -5.79 -17.88 14.03
C MET A 97 -7.31 -17.81 14.30
N ILE A 98 -7.70 -16.89 15.15
CA ILE A 98 -9.07 -16.36 15.26
C ILE A 98 -9.12 -14.96 14.66
N GLN A 99 -10.18 -14.65 13.90
CA GLN A 99 -10.36 -13.35 13.23
C GLN A 99 -11.70 -12.74 13.58
N GLY A 100 -11.67 -11.49 14.05
CA GLY A 100 -12.85 -10.69 14.43
C GLY A 100 -12.81 -9.28 13.86
N GLY A 101 -13.71 -8.40 14.36
CA GLY A 101 -13.75 -6.98 14.01
C GLY A 101 -14.48 -6.64 12.70
N CYS A 102 -15.20 -7.61 12.10
CA CYS A 102 -16.07 -7.37 10.95
C CYS A 102 -17.50 -7.03 11.42
N PRO A 103 -18.04 -5.83 11.12
CA PRO A 103 -19.39 -5.46 11.56
C PRO A 103 -20.49 -6.31 10.91
N ASP A 104 -20.27 -6.80 9.69
CA ASP A 104 -21.21 -7.64 8.97
C ASP A 104 -21.09 -9.13 9.31
N GLY A 105 -20.12 -9.53 10.15
CA GLY A 105 -19.91 -10.90 10.56
C GLY A 105 -19.54 -11.90 9.45
N ASN A 106 -19.15 -11.41 8.27
CA ASN A 106 -18.90 -12.23 7.07
C ASN A 106 -17.51 -12.01 6.43
N GLY A 107 -16.66 -11.19 7.07
CA GLY A 107 -15.32 -10.85 6.62
C GLY A 107 -15.25 -9.75 5.55
N ARG A 108 -16.37 -9.23 5.06
CA ARG A 108 -16.39 -8.19 4.01
C ARG A 108 -16.61 -6.78 4.56
N GLY A 109 -17.21 -6.64 5.73
CA GLY A 109 -17.48 -5.37 6.40
C GLY A 109 -16.23 -4.74 7.00
N GLY A 110 -16.34 -3.43 7.26
CA GLY A 110 -15.27 -2.64 7.88
C GLY A 110 -15.78 -1.27 8.34
N PRO A 111 -14.89 -0.36 8.78
CA PRO A 111 -15.28 0.91 9.38
C PRO A 111 -15.68 1.98 8.35
N GLY A 112 -15.67 1.67 7.04
CA GLY A 112 -15.97 2.61 5.96
C GLY A 112 -14.76 3.39 5.43
N TYR A 113 -13.57 3.09 5.93
CA TYR A 113 -12.30 3.63 5.45
C TYR A 113 -11.22 2.55 5.46
N LYS A 114 -10.09 2.87 4.83
CA LYS A 114 -8.88 2.05 4.83
C LYS A 114 -7.69 2.89 5.24
N PHE A 115 -6.65 2.25 5.79
CA PHE A 115 -5.39 2.89 6.12
C PHE A 115 -4.21 1.97 5.79
N PRO A 116 -3.01 2.54 5.58
CA PRO A 116 -1.83 1.78 5.16
C PRO A 116 -1.31 0.86 6.24
N ASP A 117 -0.42 -0.04 5.82
CA ASP A 117 0.32 -0.91 6.73
C ASP A 117 1.39 -0.13 7.51
N GLU A 118 1.64 -0.53 8.76
CA GLU A 118 2.72 -0.07 9.63
C GLU A 118 3.63 -1.23 9.98
N PHE A 119 4.53 -1.62 9.09
CA PHE A 119 5.47 -2.71 9.36
C PHE A 119 6.64 -2.22 10.21
N ASN A 120 6.84 -2.89 11.36
CA ASN A 120 8.00 -2.68 12.21
C ASN A 120 8.87 -3.94 12.22
N PRO A 121 10.19 -3.83 11.97
CA PRO A 121 11.07 -5.00 11.87
C PRO A 121 11.18 -5.82 13.15
N GLU A 122 10.85 -5.24 14.32
CA GLU A 122 10.85 -5.93 15.60
C GLU A 122 9.54 -6.70 15.88
N LEU A 123 8.48 -6.42 15.10
CA LEU A 123 7.17 -7.03 15.28
C LEU A 123 6.95 -8.11 14.21
N ARG A 124 6.91 -9.36 14.65
CA ARG A 124 6.81 -10.53 13.80
C ARG A 124 5.69 -11.47 14.26
N HIS A 125 5.20 -12.29 13.35
CA HIS A 125 4.27 -13.36 13.66
C HIS A 125 5.01 -14.59 14.21
N SER A 126 5.75 -14.39 15.29
CA SER A 126 6.76 -15.33 15.84
C SER A 126 6.21 -16.42 16.76
N GLY A 127 4.90 -16.45 17.00
CA GLY A 127 4.34 -17.43 17.91
C GLY A 127 2.83 -17.34 18.07
N PRO A 128 2.27 -18.06 19.04
CA PRO A 128 0.87 -17.88 19.44
C PRO A 128 0.65 -16.53 20.10
N GLY A 129 -0.58 -16.02 20.00
CA GLY A 129 -1.00 -14.79 20.68
C GLY A 129 -0.54 -13.50 20.00
N ILE A 130 -0.06 -13.52 18.78
CA ILE A 130 0.27 -12.28 18.03
C ILE A 130 -1.01 -11.63 17.52
N LEU A 131 -1.21 -10.36 17.88
CA LEU A 131 -2.32 -9.52 17.41
C LEU A 131 -1.91 -8.76 16.15
N SER A 132 -2.64 -8.96 15.06
CA SER A 132 -2.31 -8.41 13.76
C SER A 132 -3.54 -7.98 12.98
N MET A 133 -3.38 -7.04 12.03
CA MET A 133 -4.47 -6.56 11.17
C MET A 133 -4.79 -7.55 10.06
N ALA A 134 -6.07 -7.86 9.90
CA ALA A 134 -6.56 -8.50 8.69
C ALA A 134 -6.74 -7.45 7.58
N ASN A 135 -6.34 -7.79 6.34
CA ASN A 135 -6.46 -6.93 5.18
C ASN A 135 -6.73 -7.75 3.90
N SER A 136 -7.07 -7.05 2.81
CA SER A 136 -7.29 -7.62 1.47
C SER A 136 -6.16 -7.28 0.50
N GLY A 137 -4.95 -7.09 0.99
CA GLY A 137 -3.78 -6.65 0.27
C GLY A 137 -3.19 -5.36 0.85
N PRO A 138 -2.08 -4.87 0.30
CA PRO A 138 -1.36 -3.72 0.84
C PRO A 138 -2.24 -2.47 1.03
N GLY A 139 -2.12 -1.82 2.19
CA GLY A 139 -2.81 -0.56 2.48
C GLY A 139 -4.33 -0.68 2.64
N THR A 140 -4.87 -1.85 2.94
CA THR A 140 -6.32 -2.07 3.07
C THR A 140 -6.77 -2.42 4.49
N ASN A 141 -6.00 -2.00 5.51
CA ASN A 141 -6.39 -2.19 6.91
C ASN A 141 -7.67 -1.40 7.23
N GLY A 142 -8.47 -1.95 8.12
CA GLY A 142 -9.73 -1.35 8.57
C GLY A 142 -9.98 -1.63 10.04
N SER A 143 -11.06 -2.37 10.36
CA SER A 143 -11.39 -2.76 11.73
C SER A 143 -11.07 -4.21 12.05
N GLN A 144 -10.84 -5.05 11.04
CA GLN A 144 -10.66 -6.49 11.25
C GLN A 144 -9.25 -6.80 11.76
N PHE A 145 -9.16 -7.66 12.75
CA PHE A 145 -7.92 -8.13 13.34
C PHE A 145 -7.94 -9.65 13.51
N PHE A 146 -6.78 -10.24 13.70
CA PHE A 146 -6.66 -11.65 14.04
C PHE A 146 -5.65 -11.85 15.19
N ILE A 147 -5.80 -12.97 15.92
CA ILE A 147 -4.87 -13.40 16.94
C ILE A 147 -4.41 -14.82 16.60
N THR A 148 -3.10 -15.05 16.59
CA THR A 148 -2.50 -16.30 16.16
C THR A 148 -2.60 -17.41 17.20
N HIS A 149 -2.74 -18.67 16.73
CA HIS A 149 -2.60 -19.89 17.57
C HIS A 149 -1.16 -20.41 17.58
N LYS A 150 -0.36 -20.04 16.56
CA LYS A 150 1.05 -20.45 16.40
C LYS A 150 1.83 -19.40 15.61
N GLU A 151 3.11 -19.64 15.39
CA GLU A 151 3.91 -18.82 14.48
C GLU A 151 3.39 -18.88 13.04
N THR A 152 3.39 -17.73 12.36
CA THR A 152 2.91 -17.60 10.97
C THR A 152 3.83 -16.65 10.19
N PRO A 153 5.12 -16.98 10.00
CA PRO A 153 6.12 -16.04 9.47
C PRO A 153 5.86 -15.61 8.02
N TRP A 154 5.06 -16.37 7.25
CA TRP A 154 4.64 -16.00 5.89
C TRP A 154 3.70 -14.79 5.83
N LEU A 155 3.19 -14.33 6.99
CA LEU A 155 2.37 -13.11 7.13
C LEU A 155 3.21 -11.86 7.42
N ASP A 156 4.48 -12.01 7.74
CA ASP A 156 5.40 -10.90 7.99
C ASP A 156 5.50 -9.98 6.77
N ASN A 157 5.50 -8.66 7.03
CA ASN A 157 5.47 -7.61 6.00
C ASN A 157 4.26 -7.66 5.04
N LYS A 158 3.19 -8.39 5.42
CA LYS A 158 1.90 -8.41 4.71
C LYS A 158 0.76 -7.98 5.61
N HIS A 159 0.88 -8.22 6.91
CA HIS A 159 -0.09 -7.84 7.94
C HIS A 159 0.62 -7.10 9.06
N THR A 160 0.04 -6.00 9.52
CA THR A 160 0.62 -5.18 10.59
C THR A 160 0.42 -5.85 11.93
N VAL A 161 1.51 -6.32 12.54
CA VAL A 161 1.50 -6.73 13.94
C VAL A 161 1.46 -5.48 14.81
N PHE A 162 0.49 -5.39 15.74
CA PHE A 162 0.32 -4.22 16.59
C PHE A 162 0.11 -4.54 18.07
N GLY A 163 0.30 -5.81 18.46
CA GLY A 163 0.21 -6.24 19.84
C GLY A 163 0.42 -7.73 20.03
N ASN A 164 0.29 -8.14 21.26
CA ASN A 164 0.37 -9.54 21.65
C ASN A 164 -0.47 -9.84 22.88
N VAL A 165 -0.82 -11.10 23.05
CA VAL A 165 -1.53 -11.61 24.24
C VAL A 165 -0.60 -11.62 25.45
N ILE A 166 -1.09 -11.05 26.56
CA ILE A 166 -0.43 -11.12 27.87
C ILE A 166 -1.06 -12.24 28.70
N ASN A 167 -2.38 -12.37 28.61
CA ASN A 167 -3.14 -13.38 29.33
C ASN A 167 -4.37 -13.81 28.51
N GLY A 168 -4.80 -15.06 28.63
CA GLY A 168 -5.98 -15.58 27.95
C GLY A 168 -5.69 -16.36 26.66
N GLN A 169 -4.45 -16.83 26.42
CA GLN A 169 -4.16 -17.70 25.28
C GLN A 169 -5.02 -18.97 25.27
N ASN A 170 -5.30 -19.54 26.43
CA ASN A 170 -6.22 -20.67 26.56
C ASN A 170 -7.66 -20.32 26.14
N ILE A 171 -8.10 -19.08 26.35
CA ILE A 171 -9.41 -18.61 25.87
C ILE A 171 -9.40 -18.53 24.35
N ILE A 172 -8.35 -17.96 23.75
CA ILE A 172 -8.18 -17.86 22.29
C ILE A 172 -8.24 -19.24 21.65
N ASN A 173 -7.58 -20.22 22.23
CA ASN A 173 -7.56 -21.60 21.74
C ASN A 173 -8.92 -22.31 21.83
N ASN A 174 -9.85 -21.79 22.64
CA ASN A 174 -11.20 -22.32 22.84
C ASN A 174 -12.28 -21.50 22.13
N ILE A 175 -11.92 -20.39 21.45
CA ILE A 175 -12.89 -19.62 20.66
C ILE A 175 -13.26 -20.39 19.41
N GLU A 176 -14.55 -20.46 19.17
CA GLU A 176 -15.17 -21.06 18.01
C GLU A 176 -15.79 -19.98 17.08
N GLN A 177 -15.97 -20.31 15.81
CA GLN A 177 -16.60 -19.40 14.88
C GLN A 177 -18.03 -19.06 15.35
N GLY A 178 -18.30 -17.76 15.43
CA GLY A 178 -19.57 -17.24 15.95
C GLY A 178 -19.53 -16.76 17.41
N ASP A 179 -18.49 -17.13 18.17
CA ASP A 179 -18.30 -16.59 19.53
C ASP A 179 -18.21 -15.07 19.50
N THR A 180 -18.73 -14.40 20.53
CA THR A 180 -18.91 -12.95 20.53
C THR A 180 -17.89 -12.20 21.34
N ILE A 181 -17.54 -11.01 20.87
CA ILE A 181 -16.84 -9.96 21.60
C ILE A 181 -17.91 -9.18 22.39
N GLN A 182 -17.98 -9.37 23.69
CA GLN A 182 -18.93 -8.67 24.54
C GLN A 182 -18.53 -7.22 24.78
N SER A 183 -17.24 -7.00 25.06
CA SER A 183 -16.68 -5.65 25.23
C SER A 183 -15.19 -5.61 24.98
N VAL A 184 -14.68 -4.42 24.61
CA VAL A 184 -13.26 -4.09 24.56
C VAL A 184 -13.03 -2.87 25.44
N THR A 185 -12.16 -3.02 26.45
CA THR A 185 -11.81 -1.92 27.38
C THR A 185 -10.32 -1.60 27.25
N ILE A 186 -9.99 -0.34 27.08
CA ILE A 186 -8.61 0.14 26.97
C ILE A 186 -8.10 0.57 28.36
N ILE A 187 -6.94 0.05 28.73
CA ILE A 187 -6.29 0.31 30.01
C ILE A 187 -4.95 1.00 29.70
N ARG A 188 -4.79 2.22 30.20
CA ARG A 188 -3.57 3.03 30.03
C ARG A 188 -2.82 3.10 31.34
N LYS A 189 -1.50 2.93 31.31
CA LYS A 189 -0.63 3.07 32.48
C LYS A 189 0.64 3.81 32.09
N GLY A 190 0.97 4.85 32.82
CA GLY A 190 2.14 5.71 32.62
C GLY A 190 1.86 6.88 31.66
N ALA A 191 2.68 7.92 31.80
CA ALA A 191 2.43 9.26 31.21
C ALA A 191 2.26 9.23 29.70
N ALA A 192 3.08 8.47 28.96
CA ALA A 192 2.95 8.39 27.49
C ALA A 192 1.67 7.66 27.06
N ALA A 193 1.26 6.62 27.80
CA ALA A 193 0.03 5.89 27.53
C ALA A 193 -1.21 6.73 27.85
N GLU A 194 -1.19 7.51 28.92
CA GLU A 194 -2.28 8.42 29.32
C GLU A 194 -2.42 9.59 28.35
N ALA A 195 -1.30 10.08 27.81
CA ALA A 195 -1.27 11.14 26.80
C ALA A 195 -1.63 10.63 25.38
N PHE A 196 -1.75 9.31 25.16
CA PHE A 196 -2.05 8.75 23.86
C PHE A 196 -3.51 9.01 23.46
N ASN A 197 -3.72 10.09 22.70
CA ASN A 197 -5.01 10.44 22.13
C ASN A 197 -5.20 9.74 20.77
N ALA A 198 -5.98 8.68 20.76
CA ALA A 198 -6.19 7.84 19.58
C ALA A 198 -6.75 8.63 18.38
N VAL A 199 -7.72 9.51 18.62
CA VAL A 199 -8.35 10.29 17.54
C VAL A 199 -7.37 11.28 16.91
N GLU A 200 -6.63 12.01 17.73
CA GLU A 200 -5.64 12.97 17.25
C GLU A 200 -4.52 12.28 16.49
N ILE A 201 -3.99 11.17 17.01
CA ILE A 201 -2.91 10.41 16.38
C ILE A 201 -3.37 9.83 15.06
N PHE A 202 -4.56 9.21 15.00
CA PHE A 202 -5.08 8.64 13.77
C PHE A 202 -5.30 9.72 12.71
N ASN A 203 -5.95 10.82 13.06
CA ASN A 203 -6.19 11.95 12.16
C ASN A 203 -4.89 12.60 11.69
N PHE A 204 -3.91 12.77 12.57
CA PHE A 204 -2.60 13.31 12.21
C PHE A 204 -1.88 12.42 11.20
N GLN A 205 -1.84 11.11 11.43
CA GLN A 205 -1.22 10.17 10.49
C GLN A 205 -1.95 10.14 9.14
N GLN A 206 -3.28 10.19 9.16
CA GLN A 206 -4.09 10.31 7.93
C GLN A 206 -3.75 11.58 7.15
N GLN A 207 -3.68 12.73 7.81
CA GLN A 207 -3.33 13.99 7.17
C GLN A 207 -1.91 13.98 6.60
N LYS A 208 -0.95 13.40 7.32
CA LYS A 208 0.43 13.23 6.85
C LYS A 208 0.48 12.41 5.55
N LEU A 209 -0.29 11.33 5.45
CA LEU A 209 -0.39 10.52 4.24
C LEU A 209 -0.98 11.30 3.07
N ILE A 210 -2.08 12.03 3.31
CA ILE A 210 -2.72 12.87 2.27
C ILE A 210 -1.75 13.93 1.75
N ILE A 211 -0.96 14.53 2.64
CA ILE A 211 0.05 15.54 2.25
C ILE A 211 1.15 14.87 1.43
N ALA A 212 1.69 13.73 1.88
CA ALA A 212 2.72 13.01 1.16
C ALA A 212 2.26 12.55 -0.25
N GLU A 213 1.01 12.10 -0.37
CA GLU A 213 0.42 11.76 -1.67
C GLU A 213 0.28 12.99 -2.57
N LYS A 214 -0.15 14.13 -2.03
CA LYS A 214 -0.26 15.39 -2.79
C LYS A 214 1.11 15.89 -3.24
N GLU A 215 2.12 15.85 -2.38
CA GLU A 215 3.49 16.23 -2.72
C GLU A 215 4.07 15.31 -3.80
N LYS A 216 3.85 14.00 -3.68
CA LYS A 216 4.24 13.02 -4.70
C LYS A 216 3.54 13.28 -6.04
N ALA A 217 2.25 13.55 -6.02
CA ALA A 217 1.48 13.88 -7.23
C ALA A 217 1.96 15.19 -7.86
N ALA A 218 2.24 16.22 -7.05
CA ALA A 218 2.77 17.50 -7.53
C ALA A 218 4.19 17.36 -8.12
N ALA A 219 5.05 16.56 -7.51
CA ALA A 219 6.38 16.27 -8.02
C ALA A 219 6.31 15.52 -9.36
N PHE A 220 5.42 14.53 -9.46
CA PHE A 220 5.18 13.79 -10.70
C PHE A 220 4.62 14.70 -11.80
N GLN A 221 3.66 15.59 -11.49
CA GLN A 221 3.13 16.54 -12.46
C GLN A 221 4.23 17.47 -12.99
N LYS A 222 5.10 17.97 -12.11
CA LYS A 222 6.24 18.79 -12.53
C LYS A 222 7.21 18.01 -13.44
N GLU A 223 7.40 16.73 -13.22
CA GLU A 223 8.18 15.87 -14.09
C GLU A 223 7.53 15.71 -15.47
N ILE A 224 6.20 15.55 -15.52
CA ILE A 224 5.45 15.50 -16.78
C ILE A 224 5.56 16.83 -17.53
N ASP A 225 5.37 17.97 -16.86
CA ASP A 225 5.47 19.29 -17.48
C ASP A 225 6.87 19.51 -18.11
N LEU A 226 7.92 19.07 -17.42
CA LEU A 226 9.28 19.14 -17.93
C LEU A 226 9.50 18.19 -19.12
N LEU A 227 8.96 16.97 -19.03
CA LEU A 227 8.99 16.01 -20.13
C LEU A 227 8.31 16.56 -21.36
N GLU A 228 7.12 17.16 -21.24
CA GLU A 228 6.37 17.74 -22.37
C GLU A 228 7.13 18.90 -23.05
N GLN A 229 7.90 19.68 -22.29
CA GLN A 229 8.75 20.75 -22.84
C GLN A 229 9.94 20.25 -23.64
N GLN A 230 10.48 19.08 -23.31
CA GLN A 230 11.71 18.53 -23.89
C GLN A 230 11.45 17.40 -24.89
N ALA A 231 10.26 16.81 -24.86
CA ALA A 231 9.93 15.67 -25.69
C ALA A 231 9.80 16.05 -27.18
N ILE A 232 10.18 15.12 -28.02
CA ILE A 232 9.91 15.18 -29.45
C ILE A 232 8.52 14.58 -29.68
N GLU A 233 7.66 15.30 -30.39
CA GLU A 233 6.34 14.82 -30.77
C GLU A 233 6.38 14.27 -32.20
N THR A 234 5.87 13.06 -32.39
CA THR A 234 5.74 12.43 -33.70
C THR A 234 4.43 12.83 -34.38
N SER A 235 4.29 12.53 -35.68
CA SER A 235 3.07 12.79 -36.42
C SER A 235 1.82 12.04 -35.90
N SER A 236 2.01 10.98 -35.17
CA SER A 236 0.94 10.22 -34.50
C SER A 236 0.45 10.87 -33.19
N GLY A 237 1.19 11.84 -32.64
CA GLY A 237 0.96 12.44 -31.34
C GLY A 237 1.64 11.72 -30.17
N LEU A 238 2.50 10.72 -30.44
CA LEU A 238 3.39 10.16 -29.45
C LEU A 238 4.45 11.22 -29.08
N LYS A 239 4.64 11.46 -27.77
CA LYS A 239 5.76 12.26 -27.29
C LYS A 239 6.80 11.36 -26.64
N TYR A 240 8.08 11.57 -26.97
CA TYR A 240 9.17 10.78 -26.40
C TYR A 240 10.37 11.64 -26.05
N LEU A 241 11.10 11.23 -25.02
CA LEU A 241 12.36 11.81 -24.61
C LEU A 241 13.37 10.70 -24.34
N ILE A 242 14.46 10.68 -25.11
CA ILE A 242 15.58 9.77 -24.83
C ILE A 242 16.37 10.36 -23.66
N THR A 243 16.36 9.64 -22.52
CA THR A 243 17.06 10.06 -21.31
C THR A 243 18.50 9.52 -21.23
N ARG A 244 18.76 8.45 -21.98
CA ARG A 244 20.10 7.89 -22.22
C ARG A 244 20.13 7.30 -23.62
N GLU A 245 21.05 7.77 -24.45
CA GLU A 245 21.27 7.18 -25.79
C GLU A 245 21.99 5.84 -25.66
N GLY A 246 21.54 4.84 -26.42
CA GLY A 246 22.18 3.54 -26.55
C GLY A 246 23.19 3.53 -27.71
N GLU A 247 24.23 2.72 -27.55
CA GLU A 247 25.30 2.59 -28.56
C GLU A 247 24.98 1.54 -29.65
N GLY A 248 23.95 0.70 -29.43
CA GLY A 248 23.52 -0.33 -30.37
C GLY A 248 22.77 0.24 -31.56
N ILE A 249 22.47 -0.60 -32.53
CA ILE A 249 21.66 -0.25 -33.71
C ILE A 249 20.16 -0.20 -33.34
N LYS A 250 19.38 0.49 -34.16
CA LYS A 250 17.91 0.48 -34.03
C LYS A 250 17.35 -0.89 -34.40
N PRO A 251 16.34 -1.38 -33.65
CA PRO A 251 15.65 -2.61 -34.00
C PRO A 251 14.91 -2.46 -35.32
N GLN A 252 14.82 -3.56 -36.06
CA GLN A 252 14.05 -3.62 -37.30
C GLN A 252 12.64 -4.18 -37.03
N LEU A 253 11.68 -3.78 -37.89
CA LEU A 253 10.34 -4.36 -37.83
C LEU A 253 10.37 -5.88 -37.98
N GLY A 254 9.66 -6.59 -37.13
CA GLY A 254 9.63 -8.06 -37.10
C GLY A 254 10.62 -8.68 -36.13
N GLN A 255 11.67 -7.99 -35.70
CA GLN A 255 12.57 -8.48 -34.66
C GLN A 255 11.85 -8.54 -33.31
N THR A 256 12.22 -9.53 -32.50
CA THR A 256 11.83 -9.60 -31.10
C THR A 256 12.68 -8.62 -30.29
N VAL A 257 12.03 -7.65 -29.65
CA VAL A 257 12.68 -6.68 -28.77
C VAL A 257 12.52 -7.09 -27.32
N VAL A 258 13.57 -6.85 -26.52
CA VAL A 258 13.63 -7.11 -25.07
C VAL A 258 13.66 -5.80 -24.33
N VAL A 259 12.66 -5.53 -23.49
CA VAL A 259 12.43 -4.21 -22.88
C VAL A 259 12.22 -4.35 -21.38
N HIS A 260 12.90 -3.52 -20.59
CA HIS A 260 12.44 -3.19 -19.25
C HIS A 260 11.56 -1.94 -19.29
N TYR A 261 10.53 -1.93 -18.44
CA TYR A 261 9.61 -0.80 -18.37
C TYR A 261 8.96 -0.62 -17.00
N SER A 262 8.50 0.61 -16.77
CA SER A 262 7.51 0.95 -15.75
C SER A 262 6.45 1.85 -16.37
N GLY A 263 5.17 1.50 -16.17
CA GLY A 263 4.03 2.24 -16.71
C GLY A 263 3.25 2.97 -15.62
N TYR A 264 2.92 4.23 -15.87
CA TYR A 264 2.25 5.13 -14.93
C TYR A 264 1.04 5.82 -15.56
N LEU A 265 -0.01 6.02 -14.75
CA LEU A 265 -1.07 6.96 -15.04
C LEU A 265 -0.60 8.41 -14.78
N MET A 266 -1.29 9.40 -15.33
CA MET A 266 -0.94 10.82 -15.18
C MET A 266 -1.03 11.35 -13.74
N ASN A 267 -1.60 10.60 -12.82
CA ASN A 267 -1.59 10.90 -11.38
C ASN A 267 -0.39 10.29 -10.63
N GLY A 268 0.57 9.70 -11.35
CA GLY A 268 1.75 9.06 -10.78
C GLY A 268 1.55 7.64 -10.25
N LYS A 269 0.34 7.08 -10.40
CA LYS A 269 0.08 5.69 -10.00
C LYS A 269 0.72 4.74 -11.00
N LYS A 270 1.71 3.96 -10.54
CA LYS A 270 2.28 2.85 -11.31
C LYS A 270 1.23 1.74 -11.47
N PHE A 271 0.98 1.30 -12.70
CA PHE A 271 0.01 0.23 -12.97
C PHE A 271 0.67 -1.06 -13.41
N ASP A 272 1.88 -1.00 -13.96
CA ASP A 272 2.63 -2.20 -14.36
C ASP A 272 4.14 -1.91 -14.41
N SER A 273 4.97 -2.94 -14.18
CA SER A 273 6.43 -2.83 -14.25
C SER A 273 7.09 -4.20 -14.43
N SER A 274 7.91 -4.34 -15.45
CA SER A 274 8.77 -5.50 -15.65
C SER A 274 9.92 -5.55 -14.64
N ILE A 275 10.34 -4.38 -14.13
CA ILE A 275 11.38 -4.24 -13.10
C ILE A 275 10.89 -4.84 -11.79
N ASP A 276 9.64 -4.54 -11.37
CA ASP A 276 9.04 -5.09 -10.15
C ASP A 276 8.91 -6.62 -10.19
N ARG A 277 8.77 -7.18 -11.39
CA ARG A 277 8.74 -8.64 -11.62
C ARG A 277 10.11 -9.27 -11.81
N ASN A 278 11.17 -8.44 -11.88
CA ASN A 278 12.53 -8.85 -12.20
C ASN A 278 12.63 -9.73 -13.46
N LYS A 279 11.81 -9.39 -14.48
CA LYS A 279 11.73 -10.12 -15.75
C LYS A 279 11.46 -9.15 -16.90
N PRO A 280 12.36 -9.00 -17.88
CA PRO A 280 12.12 -8.21 -19.09
C PRO A 280 10.88 -8.72 -19.85
N PHE A 281 10.30 -7.84 -20.64
CA PHE A 281 9.19 -8.15 -21.52
C PHE A 281 9.69 -8.23 -22.97
N GLU A 282 9.23 -9.23 -23.68
CA GLU A 282 9.63 -9.51 -25.05
C GLU A 282 8.43 -9.48 -25.98
N PHE A 283 8.56 -8.84 -27.15
CA PHE A 283 7.53 -8.84 -28.17
C PHE A 283 8.10 -8.57 -29.56
N PRO A 284 7.44 -9.06 -30.64
CA PRO A 284 7.82 -8.74 -32.02
C PRO A 284 7.41 -7.30 -32.38
N LEU A 285 8.39 -6.47 -32.76
CA LEU A 285 8.21 -5.06 -33.07
C LEU A 285 7.38 -4.85 -34.34
N GLY A 286 6.42 -3.90 -34.30
CA GLY A 286 5.60 -3.51 -35.45
C GLY A 286 4.47 -4.49 -35.80
N GLN A 287 4.24 -5.53 -35.01
CA GLN A 287 3.22 -6.55 -35.28
C GLN A 287 1.91 -6.34 -34.49
N LYS A 288 1.71 -5.20 -33.87
CA LYS A 288 0.51 -4.84 -33.08
C LYS A 288 0.22 -5.86 -31.95
N ARG A 289 1.26 -6.45 -31.36
CA ARG A 289 1.15 -7.32 -30.18
C ARG A 289 1.10 -6.53 -28.88
N VAL A 290 1.44 -5.25 -28.97
CA VAL A 290 1.44 -4.27 -27.87
C VAL A 290 0.62 -3.05 -28.32
N ILE A 291 0.44 -2.07 -27.44
CA ILE A 291 -0.20 -0.79 -27.80
C ILE A 291 0.63 -0.07 -28.87
N LEU A 292 -0.05 0.68 -29.75
CA LEU A 292 0.58 1.33 -30.90
C LEU A 292 1.74 2.26 -30.52
N GLY A 293 1.59 2.98 -29.40
CA GLY A 293 2.66 3.84 -28.88
C GLY A 293 3.93 3.10 -28.48
N TRP A 294 3.83 1.80 -28.16
CA TRP A 294 5.00 0.95 -27.93
C TRP A 294 5.67 0.49 -29.22
N ASP A 295 4.87 0.02 -30.18
CA ASP A 295 5.40 -0.37 -31.51
C ASP A 295 6.15 0.80 -32.16
N GLU A 296 5.60 2.01 -32.05
CA GLU A 296 6.23 3.23 -32.57
C GLU A 296 7.44 3.64 -31.71
N GLY A 297 7.23 3.84 -30.41
CA GLY A 297 8.22 4.44 -29.51
C GLY A 297 9.48 3.60 -29.33
N ILE A 298 9.35 2.26 -29.20
CA ILE A 298 10.50 1.36 -29.09
C ILE A 298 11.28 1.32 -30.41
N GLY A 299 10.61 1.38 -31.56
CA GLY A 299 11.24 1.46 -32.87
C GLY A 299 12.09 2.71 -33.12
N LEU A 300 11.93 3.77 -32.33
CA LEU A 300 12.73 4.98 -32.40
C LEU A 300 14.07 4.88 -31.66
N LEU A 301 14.22 3.90 -30.77
CA LEU A 301 15.33 3.77 -29.84
C LEU A 301 16.46 2.93 -30.41
N ASN A 302 17.71 3.27 -30.10
CA ASN A 302 18.85 2.38 -30.26
C ASN A 302 18.90 1.34 -29.12
N ILE A 303 19.41 0.16 -29.37
CA ILE A 303 19.64 -0.84 -28.33
C ILE A 303 20.54 -0.25 -27.24
N GLY A 304 20.15 -0.37 -25.97
CA GLY A 304 20.80 0.23 -24.79
C GLY A 304 20.22 1.59 -24.40
N SER A 305 19.30 2.18 -25.18
CA SER A 305 18.67 3.46 -24.83
C SER A 305 17.68 3.31 -23.68
N LYS A 306 17.57 4.40 -22.89
CA LYS A 306 16.43 4.65 -21.96
C LYS A 306 15.63 5.82 -22.48
N ALA A 307 14.32 5.71 -22.40
CA ALA A 307 13.43 6.77 -22.84
C ALA A 307 12.18 6.85 -21.98
N LYS A 308 11.54 8.02 -22.04
CA LYS A 308 10.16 8.25 -21.54
C LYS A 308 9.25 8.41 -22.73
N LEU A 309 8.14 7.67 -22.73
CA LEU A 309 7.10 7.70 -23.75
C LEU A 309 5.82 8.22 -23.13
N LEU A 310 5.30 9.35 -23.60
CA LEU A 310 3.99 9.86 -23.25
C LEU A 310 3.01 9.47 -24.35
N ILE A 311 2.17 8.49 -24.06
CA ILE A 311 1.32 7.80 -25.03
C ILE A 311 -0.12 8.30 -24.90
N PRO A 312 -0.66 9.02 -25.90
CA PRO A 312 -2.04 9.45 -25.88
C PRO A 312 -3.01 8.27 -26.00
N PRO A 313 -4.28 8.45 -25.59
CA PRO A 313 -5.25 7.34 -25.52
C PRO A 313 -5.40 6.51 -26.79
N HIS A 314 -5.38 7.14 -27.97
CA HIS A 314 -5.56 6.45 -29.25
C HIS A 314 -4.36 5.58 -29.67
N LEU A 315 -3.19 5.81 -29.09
CA LEU A 315 -2.01 4.96 -29.21
C LEU A 315 -1.85 3.97 -28.04
N GLY A 316 -2.72 4.09 -27.03
CA GLY A 316 -2.78 3.25 -25.84
C GLY A 316 -4.00 2.33 -25.82
N TYR A 317 -4.79 2.41 -24.72
CA TYR A 317 -5.96 1.55 -24.50
C TYR A 317 -7.30 2.20 -24.89
N GLY A 318 -7.28 3.42 -25.45
CA GLY A 318 -8.44 4.13 -26.00
C GLY A 318 -9.59 4.33 -25.02
N THR A 319 -10.81 4.30 -25.58
CA THR A 319 -12.06 4.53 -24.81
C THR A 319 -12.45 3.36 -23.91
N ARG A 320 -11.79 2.20 -24.01
CA ARG A 320 -12.09 1.00 -23.19
C ARG A 320 -11.31 0.98 -21.90
N GLY A 321 -10.09 1.57 -21.87
CA GLY A 321 -9.16 1.34 -20.78
C GLY A 321 -8.71 -0.13 -20.72
N ALA A 322 -8.11 -0.56 -19.60
CA ALA A 322 -7.67 -1.94 -19.41
C ALA A 322 -7.72 -2.40 -17.95
N GLY A 323 -8.22 -3.64 -17.76
CA GLY A 323 -8.13 -4.40 -16.50
C GLY A 323 -8.71 -3.74 -15.24
N GLY A 324 -9.58 -2.75 -15.37
CA GLY A 324 -10.07 -1.96 -14.23
C GLY A 324 -9.00 -1.07 -13.58
N VAL A 325 -7.77 -1.08 -14.09
CA VAL A 325 -6.61 -0.34 -13.57
C VAL A 325 -6.34 0.91 -14.41
N ILE A 326 -6.45 0.79 -15.73
CA ILE A 326 -6.28 1.90 -16.67
C ILE A 326 -7.66 2.44 -17.07
N PRO A 327 -7.98 3.69 -16.72
CA PRO A 327 -9.27 4.30 -17.07
C PRO A 327 -9.46 4.47 -18.58
N PRO A 328 -10.71 4.63 -19.04
CA PRO A 328 -10.99 5.10 -20.38
C PRO A 328 -10.31 6.44 -20.67
N ASN A 329 -9.80 6.59 -21.91
CA ASN A 329 -9.12 7.80 -22.39
C ASN A 329 -7.91 8.25 -21.56
N ALA A 330 -7.22 7.31 -20.92
CA ALA A 330 -6.01 7.61 -20.16
C ALA A 330 -4.80 7.84 -21.08
N THR A 331 -4.12 8.96 -20.87
CA THR A 331 -2.74 9.16 -21.33
C THR A 331 -1.83 8.40 -20.39
N LEU A 332 -0.80 7.73 -20.93
CA LEU A 332 0.10 6.87 -20.18
C LEU A 332 1.54 7.38 -20.29
N LEU A 333 2.26 7.38 -19.16
CA LEU A 333 3.71 7.53 -19.17
C LEU A 333 4.35 6.14 -19.05
N PHE A 334 5.27 5.83 -19.96
CA PHE A 334 6.16 4.68 -19.81
C PHE A 334 7.62 5.13 -19.73
N GLU A 335 8.31 4.67 -18.72
CA GLU A 335 9.77 4.65 -18.67
C GLU A 335 10.22 3.31 -19.25
N VAL A 336 11.05 3.35 -20.30
CA VAL A 336 11.47 2.16 -21.03
C VAL A 336 12.99 2.08 -21.15
N GLU A 337 13.53 0.87 -21.17
CA GLU A 337 14.90 0.57 -21.52
C GLU A 337 14.89 -0.54 -22.57
N LEU A 338 15.37 -0.23 -23.78
CA LEU A 338 15.55 -1.23 -24.83
C LEU A 338 16.87 -1.97 -24.59
N ILE A 339 16.76 -3.22 -24.14
CA ILE A 339 17.93 -4.04 -23.74
C ILE A 339 18.56 -4.71 -24.95
N ASN A 340 17.73 -5.31 -25.81
CA ASN A 340 18.20 -6.11 -26.96
C ASN A 340 17.13 -6.20 -28.06
N ALA A 341 17.52 -6.59 -29.25
CA ALA A 341 16.65 -6.99 -30.34
C ALA A 341 17.31 -8.13 -31.15
N TYR A 342 16.53 -9.12 -31.55
CA TYR A 342 17.04 -10.28 -32.29
C TYR A 342 15.97 -10.83 -33.25
N ASP A 343 16.42 -11.55 -34.29
CA ASP A 343 15.52 -12.18 -35.27
C ASP A 343 14.86 -13.42 -34.66
N SER A 344 13.55 -13.55 -34.79
CA SER A 344 12.77 -14.64 -34.21
C SER A 344 13.11 -16.05 -34.85
N TYR A 345 13.89 -16.07 -35.93
CA TYR A 345 14.28 -17.27 -36.62
C TYR A 345 15.58 -17.91 -36.13
N ASN A 346 16.32 -17.27 -35.22
CA ASN A 346 17.61 -17.80 -34.72
C ASN A 346 17.52 -18.45 -33.33
N HIS A 347 16.42 -19.14 -33.00
CA HIS A 347 16.52 -20.28 -32.10
C HIS A 347 16.88 -21.52 -32.92
N ASP A 348 18.12 -21.53 -33.36
CA ASP A 348 18.72 -22.74 -33.94
C ASP A 348 18.81 -23.79 -32.82
N HIS A 349 17.98 -24.83 -32.98
CA HIS A 349 18.06 -26.07 -32.21
C HIS A 349 19.28 -26.88 -32.64
N SER A 350 20.45 -26.29 -32.68
CA SER A 350 21.72 -26.99 -32.80
C SER A 350 22.33 -27.28 -31.43
N ASP A 351 21.57 -27.95 -30.55
CA ASP A 351 22.17 -28.78 -29.51
C ASP A 351 22.26 -30.22 -30.05
N PRO A 352 23.47 -30.72 -30.45
CA PRO A 352 23.64 -32.05 -31.02
C PRO A 352 23.46 -33.20 -30.00
N ASN A 353 23.02 -32.91 -28.77
CA ASN A 353 22.95 -33.91 -27.67
C ASN A 353 21.55 -34.25 -27.15
N HIS A 354 20.48 -34.09 -27.93
CA HIS A 354 19.22 -34.75 -27.64
C HIS A 354 19.07 -36.01 -28.53
N SER A 355 19.75 -37.08 -28.14
CA SER A 355 19.39 -38.44 -28.54
C SER A 355 18.32 -39.00 -27.60
N HIS A 356 17.27 -39.56 -28.20
CA HIS A 356 16.05 -40.21 -27.73
C HIS A 356 16.14 -41.01 -26.42
#